data_2602e8323e69a1914fd0a997fccd43b5
#
_entry.id   2602e8323e69a1914fd0a997fccd43b5
#
_cell.length_a   1.000
_cell.length_b   1.000
_cell.length_c   1.000
_cell.angle_alpha   90.00
_cell.angle_beta   90.00
_cell.angle_gamma   90.00
#
_symmetry.space_group_name_H-M   'P 1'
#
loop_
_entity.id
_entity.type
_entity.pdbx_description
1 polymer ?
#
loop_
_entity_poly.entity_id
_entity_poly.type
_entity_poly.pdbx_seq_one_letter_code
_entity_poly.pdbx_strand_id
1 'polypeptide(L)'
;MGNAIKKVWKRVLLGLGAVFILVGIPILINECYKAGDGYITMWDASDVLSYYGTVVGAVIAVATIAITISFNRKQIQRESYLKTETDRWAKIEEEIAKALDKINPQRLLMVNAKSLKYGATERHNYAISEIQQYQMDCRVALDQVIFYLTPTDHTKLKPLLNAISSASEEFFKIAMQEYMLYTQISKISGRGFAAELVKVEKNFPNTCSDEEIRFATSVLEETNGVTLGNVVEKIEQQNVKLAELYSTTYRNISPLKCKIFNEIYAEIQENADQILRLGGKR
;
A
#
# COMPACT_ATOMS: atom_id res chain seq x y z
N MET A 1 -11.43 34.85 -21.86
CA MET A 1 -11.82 34.78 -23.29
C MET A 1 -10.71 35.22 -24.26
N GLY A 2 -9.86 36.24 -23.99
CA GLY A 2 -8.84 36.77 -24.91
C GLY A 2 -7.73 35.78 -25.32
N ASN A 3 -7.30 34.85 -24.45
CA ASN A 3 -6.21 33.93 -24.76
C ASN A 3 -6.58 32.75 -25.70
N ALA A 4 -7.82 32.31 -25.68
CA ALA A 4 -8.30 31.28 -26.59
C ALA A 4 -8.41 31.80 -28.03
N ILE A 5 -8.92 33.02 -28.20
CA ILE A 5 -8.99 33.70 -29.48
C ILE A 5 -7.60 33.96 -30.08
N LYS A 6 -6.62 34.43 -29.29
CA LYS A 6 -5.23 34.62 -29.75
C LYS A 6 -4.58 33.30 -30.21
N LYS A 7 -4.93 32.16 -29.57
CA LYS A 7 -4.38 30.87 -29.95
C LYS A 7 -4.99 30.33 -31.25
N VAL A 8 -6.27 30.55 -31.46
CA VAL A 8 -6.95 30.23 -32.75
C VAL A 8 -6.37 31.07 -33.88
N TRP A 9 -6.24 32.39 -33.69
CA TRP A 9 -5.66 33.29 -34.70
C TRP A 9 -4.23 32.90 -35.07
N LYS A 10 -3.38 32.51 -34.12
CA LYS A 10 -2.01 32.03 -34.44
C LYS A 10 -2.05 30.76 -35.30
N ARG A 11 -2.98 29.85 -35.07
CA ARG A 11 -3.11 28.63 -35.90
C ARG A 11 -3.61 28.95 -37.28
N VAL A 12 -4.59 29.85 -37.42
CA VAL A 12 -5.09 30.32 -38.70
C VAL A 12 -4.02 31.02 -39.51
N LEU A 13 -3.25 31.92 -38.89
CA LEU A 13 -2.10 32.60 -39.52
C LEU A 13 -1.01 31.64 -39.99
N LEU A 14 -0.71 30.62 -39.19
CA LEU A 14 0.25 29.57 -39.54
C LEU A 14 -0.26 28.74 -40.72
N GLY A 15 -1.55 28.39 -40.73
CA GLY A 15 -2.20 27.67 -41.85
C GLY A 15 -2.20 28.48 -43.12
N LEU A 16 -2.55 29.79 -43.07
CA LEU A 16 -2.51 30.69 -44.20
C LEU A 16 -1.08 30.90 -44.71
N GLY A 17 -0.09 31.03 -43.81
CA GLY A 17 1.32 31.10 -44.19
C GLY A 17 1.80 29.86 -44.91
N ALA A 18 1.42 28.66 -44.44
CA ALA A 18 1.74 27.40 -45.08
C ALA A 18 1.11 27.27 -46.49
N VAL A 19 -0.16 27.68 -46.64
CA VAL A 19 -0.83 27.69 -47.94
C VAL A 19 -0.15 28.71 -48.89
N PHE A 20 0.19 29.89 -48.40
CA PHE A 20 0.92 30.89 -49.21
C PHE A 20 2.28 30.37 -49.67
N ILE A 21 3.02 29.69 -48.80
CA ILE A 21 4.30 29.09 -49.16
C ILE A 21 4.13 27.96 -50.17
N LEU A 22 3.14 27.07 -49.97
CA LEU A 22 2.95 25.90 -50.83
C LEU A 22 2.33 26.21 -52.17
N VAL A 23 1.48 27.21 -52.27
CA VAL A 23 0.70 27.50 -53.49
C VAL A 23 1.04 28.89 -54.05
N GLY A 24 1.13 29.90 -53.17
CA GLY A 24 1.36 31.30 -53.60
C GLY A 24 2.73 31.54 -54.20
N ILE A 25 3.80 30.97 -53.60
CA ILE A 25 5.15 31.17 -54.14
C ILE A 25 5.32 30.46 -55.49
N PRO A 26 4.91 29.22 -55.73
CA PRO A 26 4.95 28.61 -57.07
C PRO A 26 4.18 29.40 -58.11
N ILE A 27 2.98 29.93 -57.76
CA ILE A 27 2.22 30.77 -58.68
C ILE A 27 2.99 32.06 -59.01
N LEU A 28 3.54 32.77 -57.98
CA LEU A 28 4.36 33.94 -58.18
C LEU A 28 5.57 33.69 -59.07
N ILE A 29 6.26 32.58 -58.83
CA ILE A 29 7.41 32.20 -59.67
C ILE A 29 6.92 31.96 -61.12
N ASN A 30 5.80 31.28 -61.34
CA ASN A 30 5.28 31.01 -62.66
C ASN A 30 4.83 32.30 -63.38
N GLU A 31 4.21 33.25 -62.68
CA GLU A 31 3.82 34.53 -63.25
C GLU A 31 5.00 35.44 -63.55
N CYS A 32 6.04 35.44 -62.71
CA CYS A 32 7.29 36.13 -63.00
C CYS A 32 8.00 35.59 -64.24
N TYR A 33 7.91 34.32 -64.50
CA TYR A 33 8.46 33.73 -65.72
C TYR A 33 7.62 34.03 -66.98
N LYS A 34 6.33 34.21 -66.83
CA LYS A 34 5.45 34.64 -67.92
C LYS A 34 5.54 36.12 -68.30
N ALA A 35 5.86 36.97 -67.32
CA ALA A 35 5.89 38.45 -67.51
C ALA A 35 7.19 38.95 -68.15
N GLY A 36 8.18 38.13 -68.38
CA GLY A 36 9.52 38.54 -68.76
C GLY A 36 9.80 38.52 -70.27
N ASP A 37 9.42 39.59 -70.97
CA ASP A 37 9.91 39.86 -72.34
C ASP A 37 11.39 40.34 -72.31
N GLY A 38 12.30 39.57 -71.72
CA GLY A 38 13.71 39.96 -71.73
C GLY A 38 14.63 39.53 -70.59
N TYR A 39 14.13 38.91 -69.56
CA TYR A 39 15.00 38.37 -68.50
C TYR A 39 15.30 36.89 -68.75
N ILE A 40 16.41 36.61 -69.35
CA ILE A 40 16.93 35.23 -69.53
C ILE A 40 17.54 34.84 -68.17
N THR A 41 16.79 34.15 -67.31
CA THR A 41 17.35 33.50 -66.12
C THR A 41 18.14 32.27 -66.60
N MET A 42 19.34 32.03 -66.02
CA MET A 42 20.17 30.88 -66.30
C MET A 42 19.50 29.57 -65.84
N TRP A 43 18.36 29.63 -65.19
CA TRP A 43 17.64 28.47 -64.60
C TRP A 43 16.28 28.31 -65.26
N ASP A 44 15.94 27.10 -65.67
CA ASP A 44 14.65 26.80 -66.22
C ASP A 44 13.55 26.80 -65.14
N ALA A 45 12.31 27.12 -65.48
CA ALA A 45 11.21 27.11 -64.52
C ALA A 45 11.01 25.77 -63.79
N SER A 46 11.35 24.66 -64.45
CA SER A 46 11.38 23.32 -63.90
C SER A 46 12.41 23.14 -62.78
N ASP A 47 13.62 23.77 -62.93
CA ASP A 47 14.67 23.69 -61.94
C ASP A 47 14.37 24.47 -60.67
N VAL A 48 13.76 25.67 -60.84
CA VAL A 48 13.30 26.49 -59.69
C VAL A 48 12.18 25.79 -58.92
N LEU A 49 11.24 25.17 -59.61
CA LEU A 49 10.17 24.42 -58.95
C LEU A 49 10.66 23.16 -58.26
N SER A 50 11.64 22.44 -58.88
CA SER A 50 12.28 21.27 -58.27
C SER A 50 13.09 21.65 -56.99
N TYR A 51 13.86 22.72 -57.07
CA TYR A 51 14.61 23.26 -55.91
C TYR A 51 13.63 23.67 -54.77
N TYR A 52 12.54 24.40 -55.14
CA TYR A 52 11.53 24.78 -54.20
C TYR A 52 10.84 23.57 -53.52
N GLY A 53 10.48 22.57 -54.31
CA GLY A 53 9.92 21.29 -53.78
C GLY A 53 10.87 20.63 -52.80
N THR A 54 12.15 20.60 -53.08
CA THR A 54 13.20 20.04 -52.22
C THR A 54 13.30 20.81 -50.87
N VAL A 55 13.32 22.14 -50.94
CA VAL A 55 13.39 23.02 -49.74
C VAL A 55 12.13 22.84 -48.85
N VAL A 56 10.93 22.85 -49.47
CA VAL A 56 9.68 22.63 -48.73
C VAL A 56 9.65 21.26 -48.13
N GLY A 57 10.05 20.24 -48.86
CA GLY A 57 10.19 18.87 -48.38
C GLY A 57 11.12 18.76 -47.16
N ALA A 58 12.28 19.39 -47.23
CA ALA A 58 13.23 19.42 -46.11
C ALA A 58 12.64 20.15 -44.86
N VAL A 59 11.94 21.28 -45.04
CA VAL A 59 11.25 21.97 -43.92
C VAL A 59 10.18 21.09 -43.28
N ILE A 60 9.37 20.42 -44.07
CA ILE A 60 8.33 19.50 -43.59
C ILE A 60 8.99 18.34 -42.83
N ALA A 61 10.07 17.76 -43.35
CA ALA A 61 10.81 16.67 -42.67
C ALA A 61 11.36 17.12 -41.32
N VAL A 62 12.00 18.29 -41.23
CA VAL A 62 12.51 18.83 -39.98
C VAL A 62 11.38 19.10 -38.98
N ALA A 63 10.25 19.69 -39.43
CA ALA A 63 9.09 19.92 -38.59
C ALA A 63 8.51 18.60 -38.05
N THR A 64 8.41 17.58 -38.90
CA THR A 64 7.93 16.24 -38.52
C THR A 64 8.84 15.61 -37.47
N ILE A 65 10.16 15.67 -37.67
CA ILE A 65 11.15 15.16 -36.69
C ILE A 65 11.02 15.90 -35.36
N ALA A 66 10.89 17.22 -35.36
CA ALA A 66 10.73 18.01 -34.14
C ALA A 66 9.45 17.66 -33.37
N ILE A 67 8.34 17.46 -34.09
CA ILE A 67 7.07 17.01 -33.50
C ILE A 67 7.21 15.61 -32.92
N THR A 68 7.81 14.68 -33.65
CA THR A 68 8.03 13.30 -33.24
C THR A 68 8.91 13.21 -31.99
N ILE A 69 10.03 13.96 -31.96
CA ILE A 69 10.91 14.03 -30.77
C ILE A 69 10.14 14.57 -29.55
N SER A 70 9.34 15.63 -29.75
CA SER A 70 8.53 16.22 -28.67
C SER A 70 7.50 15.22 -28.14
N PHE A 71 6.85 14.47 -29.04
CA PHE A 71 5.89 13.44 -28.67
C PHE A 71 6.57 12.29 -27.92
N ASN A 72 7.67 11.76 -28.46
CA ASN A 72 8.41 10.65 -27.85
C ASN A 72 8.93 11.01 -26.45
N ARG A 73 9.43 12.24 -26.25
CA ARG A 73 9.85 12.70 -24.92
C ARG A 73 8.71 12.67 -23.91
N LYS A 74 7.52 13.09 -24.29
CA LYS A 74 6.36 13.04 -23.41
C LYS A 74 5.92 11.61 -23.12
N GLN A 75 5.97 10.74 -24.11
CA GLN A 75 5.66 9.33 -23.93
C GLN A 75 6.64 8.67 -22.95
N ILE A 76 7.95 8.91 -23.10
CA ILE A 76 8.96 8.42 -22.17
C ILE A 76 8.72 8.98 -20.75
N GLN A 77 8.38 10.25 -20.60
CA GLN A 77 8.06 10.84 -19.30
C GLN A 77 6.82 10.18 -18.67
N ARG A 78 5.78 9.94 -19.46
CA ARG A 78 4.58 9.23 -19.00
C ARG A 78 4.90 7.81 -18.55
N GLU A 79 5.63 7.06 -19.35
CA GLU A 79 6.02 5.68 -19.05
C GLU A 79 6.91 5.61 -17.79
N SER A 80 7.89 6.52 -17.68
CA SER A 80 8.74 6.61 -16.49
C SER A 80 7.93 6.93 -15.24
N TYR A 81 6.98 7.88 -15.31
CA TYR A 81 6.10 8.22 -14.21
C TYR A 81 5.23 7.02 -13.81
N LEU A 82 4.56 6.39 -14.79
CA LEU A 82 3.73 5.21 -14.54
C LEU A 82 4.53 4.11 -13.85
N LYS A 83 5.70 3.79 -14.38
CA LYS A 83 6.55 2.74 -13.82
C LYS A 83 6.95 3.07 -12.38
N THR A 84 7.46 4.27 -12.13
CA THR A 84 7.92 4.69 -10.80
C THR A 84 6.80 4.65 -9.76
N GLU A 85 5.62 5.20 -10.09
CA GLU A 85 4.50 5.21 -9.16
C GLU A 85 3.90 3.81 -8.96
N THR A 86 3.77 3.03 -10.03
CA THR A 86 3.27 1.65 -9.93
C THR A 86 4.21 0.78 -9.08
N ASP A 87 5.53 0.86 -9.29
CA ASP A 87 6.51 0.11 -8.50
C ASP A 87 6.49 0.53 -7.02
N ARG A 88 6.34 1.83 -6.75
CA ARG A 88 6.20 2.35 -5.37
C ARG A 88 4.95 1.80 -4.69
N TRP A 89 3.80 1.88 -5.36
CA TRP A 89 2.54 1.41 -4.79
C TRP A 89 2.47 -0.11 -4.66
N ALA A 90 3.10 -0.86 -5.58
CA ALA A 90 3.23 -2.31 -5.45
C ALA A 90 4.02 -2.71 -4.19
N LYS A 91 5.09 -1.97 -3.84
CA LYS A 91 5.82 -2.19 -2.58
C LYS A 91 4.95 -1.89 -1.35
N ILE A 92 4.19 -0.80 -1.36
CA ILE A 92 3.27 -0.47 -0.26
C ILE A 92 2.21 -1.57 -0.11
N GLU A 93 1.66 -2.06 -1.21
CA GLU A 93 0.71 -3.16 -1.21
C GLU A 93 1.30 -4.45 -0.64
N GLU A 94 2.55 -4.76 -0.99
CA GLU A 94 3.30 -5.90 -0.45
C GLU A 94 3.49 -5.78 1.08
N GLU A 95 3.89 -4.62 1.58
CA GLU A 95 4.05 -4.39 3.03
C GLU A 95 2.70 -4.47 3.78
N ILE A 96 1.62 -3.98 3.18
CA ILE A 96 0.26 -4.15 3.73
C ILE A 96 -0.13 -5.63 3.76
N ALA A 97 0.20 -6.39 2.72
CA ALA A 97 -0.07 -7.83 2.69
C ALA A 97 0.73 -8.56 3.79
N LYS A 98 2.00 -8.20 4.02
CA LYS A 98 2.81 -8.72 5.11
C LYS A 98 2.21 -8.39 6.48
N ALA A 99 1.73 -7.15 6.67
CA ALA A 99 1.06 -6.74 7.91
C ALA A 99 -0.22 -7.56 8.16
N LEU A 100 -1.02 -7.80 7.12
CA LEU A 100 -2.21 -8.64 7.20
C LEU A 100 -1.88 -10.11 7.50
N ASP A 101 -0.80 -10.65 6.93
CA ASP A 101 -0.35 -12.03 7.20
C ASP A 101 0.08 -12.21 8.67
N LYS A 102 0.59 -11.15 9.32
CA LYS A 102 0.89 -11.17 10.76
C LYS A 102 -0.36 -11.32 11.62
N ILE A 103 -1.51 -10.84 11.17
CA ILE A 103 -2.80 -10.98 11.86
C ILE A 103 -3.38 -12.37 11.57
N ASN A 104 -2.66 -13.42 11.95
CA ASN A 104 -3.07 -14.80 11.74
C ASN A 104 -3.39 -15.48 13.09
N PRO A 105 -4.66 -15.88 13.34
CA PRO A 105 -5.03 -16.54 14.58
C PRO A 105 -4.32 -17.88 14.78
N GLN A 106 -3.93 -18.58 13.72
CA GLN A 106 -3.18 -19.84 13.84
C GLN A 106 -1.84 -19.63 14.55
N ARG A 107 -1.18 -18.48 14.35
CA ARG A 107 0.06 -18.16 15.07
C ARG A 107 -0.17 -18.13 16.59
N LEU A 108 -1.27 -17.52 17.04
CA LEU A 108 -1.63 -17.43 18.47
C LEU A 108 -2.04 -18.78 19.04
N LEU A 109 -2.82 -19.58 18.31
CA LEU A 109 -3.16 -20.96 18.69
C LEU A 109 -1.90 -21.84 18.82
N MET A 110 -0.91 -21.65 17.91
CA MET A 110 0.37 -22.37 17.99
C MET A 110 1.20 -21.97 19.21
N VAL A 111 1.15 -20.70 19.64
CA VAL A 111 1.82 -20.24 20.87
C VAL A 111 1.29 -20.99 22.07
N ASN A 112 -0.04 -21.09 22.21
CA ASN A 112 -0.68 -21.81 23.29
C ASN A 112 -0.35 -23.30 23.25
N ALA A 113 -0.42 -23.94 22.09
CA ALA A 113 -0.07 -25.36 21.93
C ALA A 113 1.40 -25.64 22.26
N LYS A 114 2.33 -24.78 21.82
CA LYS A 114 3.76 -24.90 22.14
C LYS A 114 4.04 -24.66 23.63
N SER A 115 3.32 -23.74 24.26
CA SER A 115 3.48 -23.46 25.69
C SER A 115 3.18 -24.64 26.57
N LEU A 116 2.34 -25.59 26.13
CA LEU A 116 2.03 -26.83 26.87
C LEU A 116 3.24 -27.76 27.09
N LYS A 117 4.34 -27.58 26.34
CA LYS A 117 5.59 -28.36 26.51
C LYS A 117 6.44 -27.92 27.68
N TYR A 118 6.20 -26.75 28.24
CA TYR A 118 7.01 -26.15 29.29
C TYR A 118 6.37 -26.34 30.68
N GLY A 119 7.17 -26.26 31.73
CA GLY A 119 6.71 -26.16 33.11
C GLY A 119 5.88 -24.87 33.33
N ALA A 120 5.14 -24.80 34.43
CA ALA A 120 4.18 -23.69 34.64
C ALA A 120 4.80 -22.30 34.52
N THR A 121 5.97 -22.06 35.14
CA THR A 121 6.66 -20.76 35.10
C THR A 121 7.27 -20.47 33.74
N GLU A 122 7.92 -21.43 33.11
CA GLU A 122 8.53 -21.29 31.79
C GLU A 122 7.45 -21.08 30.72
N ARG A 123 6.32 -21.79 30.86
CA ARG A 123 5.15 -21.62 29.99
C ARG A 123 4.61 -20.20 30.01
N HIS A 124 4.53 -19.62 31.20
CA HIS A 124 4.09 -18.24 31.38
C HIS A 124 4.98 -17.27 30.64
N ASN A 125 6.29 -17.34 30.89
CA ASN A 125 7.28 -16.44 30.27
C ASN A 125 7.32 -16.62 28.75
N TYR A 126 7.26 -17.87 28.25
CA TYR A 126 7.24 -18.17 26.83
C TYR A 126 6.00 -17.57 26.14
N ALA A 127 4.80 -17.83 26.68
CA ALA A 127 3.56 -17.38 26.04
C ALA A 127 3.47 -15.85 26.03
N ILE A 128 3.82 -15.16 27.14
CA ILE A 128 3.86 -13.69 27.17
C ILE A 128 4.85 -13.14 26.15
N SER A 129 6.06 -13.68 26.11
CA SER A 129 7.11 -13.24 25.18
C SER A 129 6.65 -13.38 23.72
N GLU A 130 6.04 -14.50 23.35
CA GLU A 130 5.55 -14.74 21.99
C GLU A 130 4.36 -13.83 21.61
N ILE A 131 3.44 -13.58 22.56
CA ILE A 131 2.31 -12.68 22.32
C ILE A 131 2.78 -11.23 22.18
N GLN A 132 3.74 -10.79 23.01
CA GLN A 132 4.36 -9.47 22.90
C GLN A 132 5.13 -9.34 21.58
N GLN A 133 5.91 -10.37 21.20
CA GLN A 133 6.61 -10.38 19.92
C GLN A 133 5.63 -10.31 18.73
N TYR A 134 4.50 -10.99 18.79
CA TYR A 134 3.44 -10.90 17.80
C TYR A 134 2.92 -9.46 17.65
N GLN A 135 2.65 -8.78 18.77
CA GLN A 135 2.21 -7.38 18.77
C GLN A 135 3.26 -6.46 18.15
N MET A 136 4.54 -6.66 18.53
CA MET A 136 5.66 -5.91 17.96
C MET A 136 5.80 -6.13 16.46
N ASP A 137 5.71 -7.37 15.99
CA ASP A 137 5.79 -7.70 14.57
C ASP A 137 4.69 -7.01 13.74
N CYS A 138 3.46 -6.99 14.27
CA CYS A 138 2.34 -6.28 13.63
C CYS A 138 2.60 -4.77 13.56
N ARG A 139 3.10 -4.19 14.66
CA ARG A 139 3.42 -2.75 14.73
C ARG A 139 4.55 -2.38 13.79
N VAL A 140 5.64 -3.14 13.79
CA VAL A 140 6.78 -2.92 12.88
C VAL A 140 6.35 -3.02 11.43
N ALA A 141 5.51 -4.00 11.07
CA ALA A 141 4.99 -4.12 9.71
C ALA A 141 4.15 -2.91 9.29
N LEU A 142 3.33 -2.35 10.19
CA LEU A 142 2.57 -1.12 9.92
C LEU A 142 3.48 0.11 9.82
N ASP A 143 4.48 0.23 10.67
CA ASP A 143 5.46 1.32 10.64
C ASP A 143 6.26 1.29 9.33
N GLN A 144 6.60 0.11 8.81
CA GLN A 144 7.23 -0.06 7.50
C GLN A 144 6.35 0.45 6.37
N VAL A 145 5.04 0.19 6.39
CA VAL A 145 4.12 0.77 5.42
C VAL A 145 4.17 2.30 5.48
N ILE A 146 4.08 2.87 6.69
CA ILE A 146 4.08 4.32 6.91
C ILE A 146 5.36 4.97 6.37
N PHE A 147 6.51 4.29 6.47
CA PHE A 147 7.79 4.79 5.96
C PHE A 147 7.81 5.07 4.46
N TYR A 148 7.04 4.31 3.67
CA TYR A 148 6.94 4.51 2.21
C TYR A 148 5.91 5.56 1.80
N LEU A 149 5.12 6.09 2.76
CA LEU A 149 4.01 7.00 2.46
C LEU A 149 4.43 8.47 2.50
N THR A 150 3.98 9.22 1.51
CA THR A 150 3.92 10.68 1.63
C THR A 150 2.76 11.10 2.55
N PRO A 151 2.73 12.33 3.09
CA PRO A 151 1.61 12.80 3.91
C PRO A 151 0.25 12.69 3.21
N THR A 152 0.22 12.88 1.90
CA THR A 152 -1.01 12.77 1.07
C THR A 152 -1.46 11.31 0.96
N ASP A 153 -0.51 10.40 0.72
CA ASP A 153 -0.80 8.97 0.61
C ASP A 153 -1.27 8.40 1.95
N HIS A 154 -0.66 8.85 3.07
CA HIS A 154 -1.08 8.48 4.41
C HIS A 154 -2.56 8.80 4.63
N THR A 155 -3.03 9.96 4.16
CA THR A 155 -4.45 10.34 4.28
C THR A 155 -5.35 9.37 3.51
N LYS A 156 -4.94 8.92 2.32
CA LYS A 156 -5.70 7.95 1.51
C LYS A 156 -5.75 6.57 2.15
N LEU A 157 -4.64 6.11 2.72
CA LEU A 157 -4.53 4.78 3.35
C LEU A 157 -5.01 4.74 4.80
N LYS A 158 -5.21 5.88 5.44
CA LYS A 158 -5.60 5.97 6.86
C LYS A 158 -6.76 5.04 7.26
N PRO A 159 -7.87 4.93 6.51
CA PRO A 159 -8.94 4.02 6.87
C PRO A 159 -8.49 2.54 6.91
N LEU A 160 -7.64 2.14 5.96
CA LEU A 160 -7.11 0.78 5.88
C LEU A 160 -6.12 0.51 7.01
N LEU A 161 -5.18 1.42 7.26
CA LEU A 161 -4.20 1.30 8.34
C LEU A 161 -4.87 1.24 9.71
N ASN A 162 -5.89 2.06 9.95
CA ASN A 162 -6.67 2.03 11.18
C ASN A 162 -7.43 0.70 11.34
N ALA A 163 -8.01 0.18 10.27
CA ALA A 163 -8.71 -1.10 10.32
C ALA A 163 -7.75 -2.26 10.66
N ILE A 164 -6.54 -2.25 10.11
CA ILE A 164 -5.49 -3.25 10.40
C ILE A 164 -5.01 -3.11 11.85
N SER A 165 -4.72 -1.89 12.31
CA SER A 165 -4.29 -1.62 13.68
C SER A 165 -5.33 -2.07 14.70
N SER A 166 -6.60 -1.68 14.50
CA SER A 166 -7.70 -2.09 15.40
C SER A 166 -7.87 -3.60 15.44
N ALA A 167 -7.77 -4.27 14.30
CA ALA A 167 -7.83 -5.73 14.27
C ALA A 167 -6.66 -6.36 15.04
N SER A 168 -5.44 -5.86 14.85
CA SER A 168 -4.24 -6.33 15.58
C SER A 168 -4.39 -6.18 17.11
N GLU A 169 -4.91 -5.05 17.57
CA GLU A 169 -5.17 -4.80 19.00
C GLU A 169 -6.23 -5.73 19.57
N GLU A 170 -7.30 -5.98 18.84
CA GLU A 170 -8.36 -6.89 19.26
C GLU A 170 -7.86 -8.35 19.33
N PHE A 171 -7.08 -8.78 18.34
CA PHE A 171 -6.41 -10.09 18.37
C PHE A 171 -5.49 -10.24 19.58
N PHE A 172 -4.66 -9.24 19.85
CA PHE A 172 -3.80 -9.22 21.02
C PHE A 172 -4.58 -9.33 22.33
N LYS A 173 -5.67 -8.59 22.47
CA LYS A 173 -6.55 -8.61 23.64
C LYS A 173 -7.14 -10.00 23.87
N ILE A 174 -7.66 -10.64 22.82
CA ILE A 174 -8.22 -12.02 22.93
C ILE A 174 -7.11 -13.01 23.30
N ALA A 175 -5.94 -12.91 22.69
CA ALA A 175 -4.81 -13.78 23.00
C ALA A 175 -4.36 -13.66 24.46
N MET A 176 -4.33 -12.45 25.01
CA MET A 176 -4.00 -12.22 26.42
C MET A 176 -5.09 -12.81 27.35
N GLN A 177 -6.36 -12.65 27.00
CA GLN A 177 -7.46 -13.25 27.77
C GLN A 177 -7.36 -14.78 27.78
N GLU A 178 -7.09 -15.38 26.62
CA GLU A 178 -6.90 -16.84 26.50
C GLU A 178 -5.71 -17.31 27.34
N TYR A 179 -4.58 -16.59 27.27
CA TYR A 179 -3.43 -16.86 28.09
C TYR A 179 -3.74 -16.86 29.60
N MET A 180 -4.53 -15.90 30.08
CA MET A 180 -4.95 -15.86 31.49
C MET A 180 -5.79 -17.09 31.86
N LEU A 181 -6.61 -17.62 30.95
CA LEU A 181 -7.35 -18.84 31.17
C LEU A 181 -6.42 -20.08 31.28
N TYR A 182 -5.39 -20.18 30.46
CA TYR A 182 -4.36 -21.23 30.58
C TYR A 182 -3.59 -21.15 31.90
N THR A 183 -3.36 -19.95 32.41
CA THR A 183 -2.75 -19.74 33.72
C THR A 183 -3.68 -20.27 34.83
N GLN A 184 -4.99 -20.07 34.72
CA GLN A 184 -5.98 -20.64 35.67
C GLN A 184 -5.97 -22.16 35.66
N ILE A 185 -5.85 -22.80 34.48
CA ILE A 185 -5.73 -24.27 34.39
C ILE A 185 -4.50 -24.74 35.20
N SER A 186 -3.38 -24.06 35.04
CA SER A 186 -2.16 -24.41 35.80
C SER A 186 -2.36 -24.29 37.32
N LYS A 187 -3.06 -23.24 37.77
CA LYS A 187 -3.39 -23.04 39.20
C LYS A 187 -4.37 -24.13 39.70
N ILE A 188 -5.39 -24.46 38.93
CA ILE A 188 -6.36 -25.52 39.27
C ILE A 188 -5.62 -26.85 39.41
N SER A 189 -4.69 -27.15 38.52
CA SER A 189 -3.88 -28.39 38.58
C SER A 189 -2.98 -28.42 39.82
N GLY A 190 -2.49 -27.26 40.28
CA GLY A 190 -1.68 -27.12 41.49
C GLY A 190 -2.49 -27.05 42.80
N ARG A 191 -3.85 -26.98 42.72
CA ARG A 191 -4.72 -26.77 43.89
C ARG A 191 -4.56 -27.85 44.97
N GLY A 192 -4.42 -29.12 44.54
CA GLY A 192 -4.23 -30.23 45.48
C GLY A 192 -2.95 -30.07 46.27
N PHE A 193 -1.84 -29.73 45.62
CA PHE A 193 -0.56 -29.46 46.26
C PHE A 193 -0.65 -28.24 47.18
N ALA A 194 -1.27 -27.17 46.78
CA ALA A 194 -1.45 -25.98 47.61
C ALA A 194 -2.29 -26.30 48.86
N ALA A 195 -3.34 -27.09 48.74
CA ALA A 195 -4.13 -27.55 49.91
C ALA A 195 -3.32 -28.37 50.89
N GLU A 196 -2.47 -29.27 50.39
CA GLU A 196 -1.59 -30.06 51.26
C GLU A 196 -0.50 -29.19 51.96
N LEU A 197 0.06 -28.20 51.26
CA LEU A 197 1.04 -27.26 51.90
C LEU A 197 0.37 -26.49 53.06
N VAL A 198 -0.81 -25.93 52.84
CA VAL A 198 -1.54 -25.21 53.92
C VAL A 198 -1.91 -26.14 55.07
N LYS A 199 -2.28 -27.38 54.78
CA LYS A 199 -2.55 -28.38 55.81
C LYS A 199 -1.32 -28.79 56.59
N VAL A 200 -0.17 -28.96 55.90
CA VAL A 200 1.11 -29.29 56.56
C VAL A 200 1.53 -28.13 57.50
N GLU A 201 1.48 -26.89 57.04
CA GLU A 201 1.81 -25.73 57.85
C GLU A 201 0.89 -25.59 59.09
N LYS A 202 -0.41 -25.88 58.91
CA LYS A 202 -1.36 -25.87 60.03
C LYS A 202 -1.05 -26.90 61.08
N ASN A 203 -0.62 -28.10 60.66
CA ASN A 203 -0.28 -29.20 61.59
C ASN A 203 1.11 -29.15 62.15
N PHE A 204 2.04 -28.57 61.41
CA PHE A 204 3.45 -28.45 61.74
C PHE A 204 3.93 -27.03 61.41
N PRO A 205 3.67 -26.04 62.29
CA PRO A 205 4.05 -24.65 62.06
C PRO A 205 5.55 -24.46 61.77
N ASN A 206 5.88 -23.54 60.90
CA ASN A 206 7.23 -23.23 60.39
C ASN A 206 7.91 -24.33 59.56
N THR A 207 7.14 -25.25 58.99
CA THR A 207 7.62 -26.26 58.06
C THR A 207 7.80 -25.69 56.64
N CYS A 208 6.88 -24.79 56.23
CA CYS A 208 6.90 -24.12 54.95
C CYS A 208 7.38 -22.67 55.12
N SER A 209 7.96 -22.12 54.08
CA SER A 209 8.30 -20.69 54.08
C SER A 209 7.06 -19.82 53.95
N ASP A 210 7.12 -18.58 54.45
CA ASP A 210 6.03 -17.60 54.33
C ASP A 210 5.62 -17.34 52.87
N GLU A 211 6.57 -17.46 51.95
CA GLU A 211 6.30 -17.30 50.49
C GLU A 211 5.52 -18.48 49.93
N GLU A 212 5.86 -19.71 50.32
CA GLU A 212 5.13 -20.90 49.91
C GLU A 212 3.70 -20.92 50.44
N ILE A 213 3.49 -20.49 51.67
CA ILE A 213 2.14 -20.41 52.26
C ILE A 213 1.33 -19.31 51.60
N ARG A 214 1.91 -18.11 51.36
CA ARG A 214 1.26 -17.04 50.65
C ARG A 214 0.86 -17.48 49.21
N PHE A 215 1.76 -18.13 48.51
CA PHE A 215 1.50 -18.68 47.18
C PHE A 215 0.39 -19.74 47.24
N ALA A 216 0.46 -20.70 48.15
CA ALA A 216 -0.59 -21.73 48.28
C ALA A 216 -1.96 -21.14 48.64
N THR A 217 -2.02 -20.16 49.53
CA THR A 217 -3.24 -19.46 49.90
C THR A 217 -3.84 -18.69 48.67
N SER A 218 -3.00 -17.95 47.95
CA SER A 218 -3.43 -17.28 46.71
C SER A 218 -4.00 -18.25 45.67
N VAL A 219 -3.34 -19.41 45.46
CA VAL A 219 -3.84 -20.44 44.53
C VAL A 219 -5.21 -20.97 44.99
N LEU A 220 -5.41 -21.21 46.27
CA LEU A 220 -6.68 -21.71 46.80
C LEU A 220 -7.80 -20.66 46.67
N GLU A 221 -7.52 -19.41 46.98
CA GLU A 221 -8.46 -18.30 46.85
C GLU A 221 -8.87 -18.06 45.39
N GLU A 222 -7.91 -17.95 44.47
CA GLU A 222 -8.16 -17.69 43.06
C GLU A 222 -8.84 -18.86 42.32
N THR A 223 -8.66 -20.10 42.81
CA THR A 223 -9.33 -21.28 42.23
C THR A 223 -10.61 -21.67 42.95
N ASN A 224 -11.03 -20.94 43.98
CA ASN A 224 -12.23 -21.25 44.72
C ASN A 224 -13.47 -21.13 43.82
N GLY A 225 -14.26 -22.20 43.76
CA GLY A 225 -15.44 -22.29 42.90
C GLY A 225 -15.17 -22.41 41.39
N VAL A 226 -13.90 -22.36 40.96
CA VAL A 226 -13.53 -22.54 39.56
C VAL A 226 -13.28 -24.00 39.25
N THR A 227 -13.98 -24.54 38.26
CA THR A 227 -13.78 -25.92 37.77
C THR A 227 -13.00 -25.90 36.45
N LEU A 228 -12.26 -26.98 36.18
CA LEU A 228 -11.55 -27.17 34.93
C LEU A 228 -12.49 -27.06 33.71
N GLY A 229 -13.69 -27.63 33.81
CA GLY A 229 -14.72 -27.57 32.76
C GLY A 229 -15.10 -26.13 32.40
N ASN A 230 -15.34 -25.30 33.41
CA ASN A 230 -15.70 -23.88 33.19
C ASN A 230 -14.57 -23.10 32.51
N VAL A 231 -13.31 -23.43 32.79
CA VAL A 231 -12.16 -22.75 32.14
C VAL A 231 -12.00 -23.22 30.71
N VAL A 232 -12.14 -24.52 30.45
CA VAL A 232 -12.08 -25.08 29.09
C VAL A 232 -13.18 -24.50 28.22
N GLU A 233 -14.43 -24.44 28.72
CA GLU A 233 -15.53 -23.79 27.99
C GLU A 233 -15.23 -22.34 27.62
N LYS A 234 -14.65 -21.56 28.55
CA LYS A 234 -14.23 -20.18 28.25
C LYS A 234 -13.13 -20.10 27.18
N ILE A 235 -12.19 -21.03 27.17
CA ILE A 235 -11.15 -21.12 26.13
C ILE A 235 -11.79 -21.41 24.77
N GLU A 236 -12.73 -22.34 24.71
CA GLU A 236 -13.46 -22.63 23.47
C GLU A 236 -14.23 -21.41 22.96
N GLN A 237 -14.88 -20.67 23.86
CA GLN A 237 -15.56 -19.42 23.52
C GLN A 237 -14.57 -18.34 22.99
N GLN A 238 -13.36 -18.23 23.55
CA GLN A 238 -12.34 -17.33 23.02
C GLN A 238 -11.82 -17.77 21.65
N ASN A 239 -11.63 -19.07 21.43
CA ASN A 239 -11.24 -19.59 20.12
C ASN A 239 -12.29 -19.29 19.04
N VAL A 240 -13.58 -19.43 19.37
CA VAL A 240 -14.68 -19.04 18.46
C VAL A 240 -14.61 -17.55 18.14
N LYS A 241 -14.47 -16.69 19.14
CA LYS A 241 -14.31 -15.24 18.93
C LYS A 241 -13.11 -14.90 18.06
N LEU A 242 -11.99 -15.59 18.25
CA LEU A 242 -10.78 -15.40 17.45
C LEU A 242 -11.02 -15.74 15.97
N ALA A 243 -11.71 -16.84 15.71
CA ALA A 243 -12.08 -17.27 14.36
C ALA A 243 -13.08 -16.29 13.70
N GLU A 244 -14.08 -15.83 14.45
CA GLU A 244 -15.05 -14.84 13.98
C GLU A 244 -14.38 -13.50 13.67
N LEU A 245 -13.49 -13.03 14.55
CA LEU A 245 -12.73 -11.79 14.34
C LEU A 245 -11.86 -11.88 13.08
N TYR A 246 -11.17 -13.01 12.87
CA TYR A 246 -10.39 -13.25 11.66
C TYR A 246 -11.25 -13.18 10.40
N SER A 247 -12.35 -13.92 10.39
CA SER A 247 -13.30 -13.94 9.27
C SER A 247 -13.85 -12.55 8.97
N THR A 248 -14.25 -11.80 10.02
CA THR A 248 -14.80 -10.44 9.90
C THR A 248 -13.73 -9.47 9.43
N THR A 249 -12.53 -9.56 9.96
CA THR A 249 -11.39 -8.73 9.58
C THR A 249 -11.07 -8.89 8.09
N TYR A 250 -10.93 -10.12 7.62
CA TYR A 250 -10.67 -10.38 6.20
C TYR A 250 -11.81 -9.91 5.30
N ARG A 251 -13.06 -10.15 5.70
CA ARG A 251 -14.25 -9.72 4.95
C ARG A 251 -14.36 -8.20 4.83
N ASN A 252 -13.91 -7.45 5.81
CA ASN A 252 -13.98 -5.99 5.82
C ASN A 252 -12.74 -5.34 5.20
N ILE A 253 -11.55 -5.85 5.50
CA ILE A 253 -10.29 -5.26 5.05
C ILE A 253 -10.03 -5.54 3.57
N SER A 254 -10.32 -6.73 3.07
CA SER A 254 -10.05 -7.09 1.68
C SER A 254 -10.78 -6.20 0.66
N PRO A 255 -12.11 -5.97 0.77
CA PRO A 255 -12.81 -5.05 -0.12
C PRO A 255 -12.33 -3.60 0.03
N LEU A 256 -12.05 -3.17 1.27
CA LEU A 256 -11.53 -1.83 1.54
C LEU A 256 -10.17 -1.61 0.87
N LYS A 257 -9.25 -2.59 1.00
CA LYS A 257 -7.97 -2.61 0.32
C LYS A 257 -8.16 -2.49 -1.19
N CYS A 258 -8.95 -3.38 -1.79
CA CYS A 258 -9.21 -3.38 -3.23
C CYS A 258 -9.77 -2.03 -3.71
N LYS A 259 -10.74 -1.46 -3.00
CA LYS A 259 -11.32 -0.17 -3.34
C LYS A 259 -10.28 0.94 -3.35
N ILE A 260 -9.50 1.08 -2.27
CA ILE A 260 -8.49 2.13 -2.13
C ILE A 260 -7.41 2.01 -3.20
N PHE A 261 -6.89 0.80 -3.44
CA PHE A 261 -5.85 0.59 -4.44
C PHE A 261 -6.36 0.83 -5.87
N ASN A 262 -7.59 0.44 -6.20
CA ASN A 262 -8.19 0.75 -7.49
C ASN A 262 -8.33 2.26 -7.71
N GLU A 263 -8.73 3.02 -6.69
CA GLU A 263 -8.81 4.49 -6.76
C GLU A 263 -7.42 5.11 -6.98
N ILE A 264 -6.39 4.61 -6.29
CA ILE A 264 -5.00 5.06 -6.42
C ILE A 264 -4.46 4.78 -7.82
N TYR A 265 -4.63 3.56 -8.33
CA TYR A 265 -4.16 3.21 -9.67
C TYR A 265 -4.90 3.98 -10.77
N ALA A 266 -6.19 4.24 -10.60
CA ALA A 266 -6.94 5.11 -11.51
C ALA A 266 -6.40 6.54 -11.52
N GLU A 267 -6.08 7.11 -10.36
CA GLU A 267 -5.47 8.44 -10.23
C GLU A 267 -4.07 8.51 -10.86
N ILE A 268 -3.23 7.49 -10.67
CA ILE A 268 -1.91 7.40 -11.31
C ILE A 268 -2.06 7.41 -12.84
N GLN A 269 -3.02 6.66 -13.36
CA GLN A 269 -3.30 6.61 -14.79
C GLN A 269 -3.77 7.96 -15.33
N GLU A 270 -4.68 8.63 -14.61
CA GLU A 270 -5.17 9.97 -14.98
C GLU A 270 -4.03 11.00 -14.98
N ASN A 271 -3.20 11.01 -13.96
CA ASN A 271 -2.05 11.91 -13.87
C ASN A 271 -1.05 11.66 -15.00
N ALA A 272 -0.79 10.41 -15.35
CA ALA A 272 0.06 10.03 -16.47
C ALA A 272 -0.51 10.54 -17.81
N ASP A 273 -1.82 10.45 -18.00
CA ASP A 273 -2.47 10.96 -19.21
C ASP A 273 -2.47 12.49 -19.29
N GLN A 274 -2.48 13.16 -18.14
CA GLN A 274 -2.32 14.61 -18.08
C GLN A 274 -0.94 15.06 -18.56
N ILE A 275 0.13 14.29 -18.37
CA ILE A 275 1.48 14.57 -18.91
C ILE A 275 1.44 14.70 -20.43
N LEU A 276 0.66 13.83 -21.10
CA LEU A 276 0.49 13.93 -22.55
C LEU A 276 -0.33 15.17 -22.98
N ARG A 277 -1.34 15.57 -22.19
CA ARG A 277 -2.25 16.69 -22.52
C ARG A 277 -1.64 18.05 -22.21
N LEU A 278 -0.97 18.21 -21.08
CA LEU A 278 -0.45 19.51 -20.60
C LEU A 278 0.81 19.99 -21.30
N GLY A 279 1.50 19.15 -22.06
CA GLY A 279 2.66 19.55 -22.86
C GLY A 279 2.40 20.57 -23.95
N GLY A 280 1.18 21.10 -24.07
CA GLY A 280 0.84 22.21 -24.95
C GLY A 280 0.73 23.60 -24.27
N LYS A 281 1.09 23.68 -22.98
CA LYS A 281 0.94 24.91 -22.17
C LYS A 281 2.26 25.49 -21.61
N ARG A 282 3.40 25.20 -22.22
CA ARG A 282 4.65 25.94 -21.94
C ARG A 282 5.07 26.77 -23.13
#